data_9f0e8c56d2585b4f89e10dae0baeb95d
#
_entry.id   9f0e8c56d2585b4f89e10dae0baeb95d
#
_cell.length_a   1.000
_cell.length_b   1.000
_cell.length_c   1.000
_cell.angle_alpha   90.00
_cell.angle_beta   90.00
_cell.angle_gamma   90.00
#
_symmetry.space_group_name_H-M   'P 1'
#
loop_
_entity.id
_entity.type
_entity.pdbx_description
1 polymer ?
#
loop_
_entity_poly.entity_id
_entity_poly.type
_entity_poly.pdbx_seq_one_letter_code
_entity_poly.pdbx_strand_id
1 'polypeptide(L)'
;MVNETTVGVFCPFKYGKGLPARSRNSLGSIPVYGSNGIVGWHDVPYTKGPTVVIGRKGTVGAVHYSPIPCWPIDTTFFIEYSDPQEARFTYYLLKTLGFELMNSDSAVPGLNRDASHVIKIPLYDKTYRHAISHILGALDDKIELNRQMCKTLEDTAQAIFKSWFIDFDPVHAKAAGKQPKGMNPAIAALFPDSFDDSHLIPKGWSLDGLDSLGTFLNGLALQKYPPTEDEWLPAIKIAQLRTNDTRNADKVSSSIGKEYIVKDGDILFSWSGSLECVLWSGGKGALNQHLFKVTSTDYPKWFVYFWIHHHLPEFRHIAAGKATTMGHIQRHHLKDAKVIIPSSNILEIANRIIDPLFENIVIRSLESKQLGYIRDLLLPQLISGSLRVSDAENIINRCR
;
A
#
# COMPACT_ATOMS: atom_id res chain seq x y z
N MET A 1 -21.36 1.56 36.30
CA MET A 1 -21.79 2.52 35.26
C MET A 1 -20.55 3.28 34.83
N VAL A 2 -20.28 3.32 33.52
CA VAL A 2 -19.16 4.13 32.98
C VAL A 2 -19.59 5.58 33.08
N ASN A 3 -18.77 6.44 33.69
CA ASN A 3 -19.02 7.86 33.72
C ASN A 3 -18.98 8.43 32.29
N GLU A 4 -19.79 9.43 32.00
CA GLU A 4 -19.78 10.13 30.72
C GLU A 4 -19.12 11.51 30.85
N THR A 5 -18.50 11.94 29.77
CA THR A 5 -17.99 13.30 29.57
C THR A 5 -18.29 13.74 28.14
N THR A 6 -17.81 14.91 27.73
CA THR A 6 -17.94 15.35 26.33
C THR A 6 -16.56 15.45 25.66
N VAL A 7 -16.54 15.37 24.34
CA VAL A 7 -15.31 15.55 23.53
C VAL A 7 -14.61 16.87 23.90
N GLY A 8 -15.36 17.96 24.02
CA GLY A 8 -14.79 19.28 24.33
C GLY A 8 -14.14 19.39 25.72
N VAL A 9 -14.60 18.60 26.69
CA VAL A 9 -14.00 18.52 28.03
C VAL A 9 -12.79 17.59 28.03
N PHE A 10 -12.90 16.44 27.37
CA PHE A 10 -11.86 15.41 27.38
C PHE A 10 -10.67 15.76 26.47
N CYS A 11 -10.96 16.24 25.25
CA CYS A 11 -9.93 16.48 24.23
C CYS A 11 -10.29 17.71 23.37
N PRO A 12 -10.18 18.94 23.90
CA PRO A 12 -10.58 20.15 23.19
C PRO A 12 -9.77 20.36 21.90
N PHE A 13 -10.48 20.59 20.78
CA PHE A 13 -9.89 20.78 19.46
C PHE A 13 -9.24 22.16 19.32
N LYS A 14 -8.00 22.18 18.85
CA LYS A 14 -7.27 23.38 18.42
C LYS A 14 -7.31 23.50 16.90
N TYR A 15 -7.31 24.71 16.37
CA TYR A 15 -7.19 24.93 14.92
C TYR A 15 -5.75 24.73 14.45
N GLY A 16 -5.58 24.03 13.33
CA GLY A 16 -4.31 23.96 12.65
C GLY A 16 -3.88 25.32 12.07
N LYS A 17 -2.62 25.43 11.71
CA LYS A 17 -2.00 26.68 11.22
C LYS A 17 -1.64 26.55 9.74
N GLY A 18 -2.07 27.52 8.92
CA GLY A 18 -1.79 27.55 7.48
C GLY A 18 -0.29 27.39 7.17
N LEU A 19 0.02 26.49 6.25
CA LEU A 19 1.35 26.29 5.65
C LEU A 19 1.17 26.06 4.16
N PRO A 20 1.31 27.13 3.32
CA PRO A 20 1.18 26.99 1.88
C PRO A 20 2.15 25.96 1.29
N ALA A 21 1.74 25.28 0.22
CA ALA A 21 2.56 24.21 -0.40
C ALA A 21 3.97 24.72 -0.79
N ARG A 22 4.08 25.96 -1.28
CA ARG A 22 5.36 26.60 -1.62
C ARG A 22 6.32 26.83 -0.45
N SER A 23 5.80 26.80 0.78
CA SER A 23 6.59 26.98 2.01
C SER A 23 6.97 25.65 2.66
N ARG A 24 6.58 24.54 2.08
CA ARG A 24 6.93 23.20 2.56
C ARG A 24 8.28 22.79 1.97
N ASN A 25 9.01 21.93 2.71
CA ASN A 25 10.26 21.36 2.23
C ASN A 25 10.07 19.84 2.07
N SER A 26 10.13 19.36 0.84
CA SER A 26 9.98 17.91 0.54
C SER A 26 11.10 17.04 1.10
N LEU A 27 12.25 17.63 1.45
CA LEU A 27 13.39 16.96 2.10
C LEU A 27 13.35 17.08 3.63
N GLY A 28 12.38 17.82 4.17
CA GLY A 28 12.18 17.94 5.62
C GLY A 28 11.73 16.63 6.26
N SER A 29 11.94 16.49 7.58
CA SER A 29 11.57 15.31 8.36
C SER A 29 10.25 15.42 9.11
N ILE A 30 9.65 16.61 9.15
CA ILE A 30 8.43 16.88 9.90
C ILE A 30 7.20 16.69 8.99
N PRO A 31 6.29 15.75 9.31
CA PRO A 31 5.11 15.55 8.49
C PRO A 31 4.13 16.72 8.61
N VAL A 32 3.62 17.16 7.45
CA VAL A 32 2.57 18.18 7.35
C VAL A 32 1.24 17.48 7.11
N TYR A 33 0.29 17.63 8.02
CA TYR A 33 -1.02 17.00 7.95
C TYR A 33 -2.07 17.94 7.40
N GLY A 34 -2.75 17.50 6.35
CA GLY A 34 -4.05 18.01 5.90
C GLY A 34 -5.19 17.08 6.35
N SER A 35 -6.40 17.38 5.92
CA SER A 35 -7.60 16.59 6.28
C SER A 35 -7.56 15.14 5.79
N ASN A 36 -6.82 14.85 4.73
CA ASN A 36 -6.67 13.49 4.19
C ASN A 36 -5.35 12.80 4.60
N GLY A 37 -4.70 13.25 5.67
CA GLY A 37 -3.42 12.70 6.12
C GLY A 37 -2.22 13.58 5.74
N ILE A 38 -1.05 12.96 5.54
CA ILE A 38 0.19 13.67 5.21
C ILE A 38 0.10 14.27 3.81
N VAL A 39 0.28 15.59 3.71
CA VAL A 39 0.22 16.38 2.46
C VAL A 39 1.57 16.99 2.08
N GLY A 40 2.63 16.66 2.79
CA GLY A 40 3.99 17.11 2.55
C GLY A 40 4.86 17.04 3.79
N TRP A 41 6.03 17.64 3.69
CA TRP A 41 7.05 17.65 4.72
C TRP A 41 7.55 19.06 5.01
N HIS A 42 8.15 19.29 6.18
CA HIS A 42 8.71 20.56 6.59
C HIS A 42 9.89 20.37 7.54
N ASP A 43 10.62 21.44 7.81
CA ASP A 43 11.81 21.40 8.67
C ASP A 43 11.47 21.63 10.16
N VAL A 44 10.42 22.37 10.43
CA VAL A 44 10.06 22.80 11.78
C VAL A 44 8.65 22.30 12.12
N PRO A 45 8.45 21.67 13.29
CA PRO A 45 7.14 21.25 13.75
C PRO A 45 6.32 22.42 14.31
N TYR A 46 5.00 22.30 14.20
CA TYR A 46 4.07 23.20 14.90
C TYR A 46 3.66 22.65 16.27
N THR A 47 3.58 21.32 16.41
CA THR A 47 3.31 20.62 17.67
C THR A 47 4.61 20.12 18.29
N LYS A 48 4.57 19.83 19.61
CA LYS A 48 5.77 19.43 20.39
C LYS A 48 5.83 17.93 20.67
N GLY A 49 4.75 17.21 20.46
CA GLY A 49 4.64 15.80 20.82
C GLY A 49 3.63 15.04 19.95
N PRO A 50 3.25 13.83 20.36
CA PRO A 50 2.24 13.05 19.70
C PRO A 50 0.95 13.84 19.51
N THR A 51 0.37 13.75 18.33
CA THR A 51 -0.73 14.62 17.92
C THR A 51 -1.83 13.82 17.25
N VAL A 52 -3.09 14.06 17.64
CA VAL A 52 -4.26 13.59 16.90
C VAL A 52 -4.74 14.73 16.00
N VAL A 53 -4.91 14.43 14.71
CA VAL A 53 -5.31 15.40 13.67
C VAL A 53 -6.67 15.00 13.12
N ILE A 54 -7.61 15.94 13.03
CA ILE A 54 -8.98 15.70 12.58
C ILE A 54 -9.25 16.60 11.35
N GLY A 55 -9.75 16.00 10.28
CA GLY A 55 -10.13 16.71 9.06
C GLY A 55 -11.30 17.67 9.31
N ARG A 56 -11.05 18.98 9.11
CA ARG A 56 -12.07 20.03 9.25
C ARG A 56 -12.74 20.39 7.93
N LYS A 57 -11.98 20.49 6.83
CA LYS A 57 -12.44 20.83 5.48
C LYS A 57 -11.89 19.87 4.46
N GLY A 58 -12.62 19.58 3.42
CA GLY A 58 -12.26 18.57 2.42
C GLY A 58 -12.65 17.17 2.88
N THR A 59 -11.73 16.33 3.30
CA THR A 59 -12.03 15.01 3.91
C THR A 59 -12.45 15.23 5.37
N VAL A 60 -13.71 15.61 5.52
CA VAL A 60 -14.31 15.96 6.83
C VAL A 60 -14.33 14.74 7.74
N GLY A 61 -13.94 14.92 9.01
CA GLY A 61 -14.05 13.91 10.05
C GLY A 61 -12.97 12.82 10.01
N ALA A 62 -12.10 12.79 9.01
CA ALA A 62 -10.99 11.84 8.99
C ALA A 62 -10.04 12.09 10.17
N VAL A 63 -9.72 11.03 10.92
CA VAL A 63 -8.87 11.11 12.11
C VAL A 63 -7.52 10.45 11.83
N HIS A 64 -6.43 11.18 12.10
CA HIS A 64 -5.06 10.73 11.93
C HIS A 64 -4.27 10.84 13.23
N TYR A 65 -3.26 10.00 13.38
CA TYR A 65 -2.33 10.01 14.51
C TYR A 65 -0.91 10.25 14.03
N SER A 66 -0.22 11.23 14.62
CA SER A 66 1.21 11.45 14.46
C SER A 66 1.92 11.05 15.76
N PRO A 67 2.82 10.05 15.74
CA PRO A 67 3.60 9.68 16.91
C PRO A 67 4.72 10.67 17.24
N ILE A 68 5.05 11.54 16.30
CA ILE A 68 6.11 12.55 16.38
C ILE A 68 5.51 13.96 16.24
N PRO A 69 6.26 15.01 16.61
CA PRO A 69 5.88 16.39 16.30
C PRO A 69 5.55 16.56 14.82
N CYS A 70 4.50 17.34 14.51
CA CYS A 70 4.01 17.53 13.17
C CYS A 70 3.50 18.95 12.91
N TRP A 71 3.05 19.23 11.68
CA TRP A 71 2.39 20.48 11.34
C TRP A 71 0.97 20.21 10.80
N PRO A 72 -0.07 20.29 11.64
CA PRO A 72 -1.46 20.31 11.19
C PRO A 72 -1.79 21.63 10.50
N ILE A 73 -2.25 21.61 9.23
CA ILE A 73 -2.58 22.84 8.50
C ILE A 73 -3.99 23.34 8.84
N ASP A 74 -4.34 24.54 8.37
CA ASP A 74 -5.60 25.24 8.65
C ASP A 74 -6.88 24.49 8.21
N THR A 75 -6.78 23.47 7.38
CA THR A 75 -7.91 22.59 7.02
C THR A 75 -8.18 21.51 8.06
N THR A 76 -7.46 21.51 9.18
CA THR A 76 -7.57 20.49 10.24
C THR A 76 -7.84 21.11 11.59
N PHE A 77 -8.37 20.28 12.50
CA PHE A 77 -8.22 20.45 13.95
C PHE A 77 -7.10 19.53 14.45
N PHE A 78 -6.56 19.82 15.63
CA PHE A 78 -5.59 18.94 16.27
C PHE A 78 -5.69 18.98 17.80
N ILE A 79 -5.17 17.91 18.42
CA ILE A 79 -5.00 17.76 19.87
C ILE A 79 -3.58 17.23 20.09
N GLU A 80 -2.84 17.91 20.94
CA GLU A 80 -1.44 17.59 21.26
C GLU A 80 -1.35 16.96 22.65
N TYR A 81 -0.52 15.95 22.79
CA TYR A 81 -0.29 15.22 24.02
C TYR A 81 1.19 15.16 24.38
N SER A 82 1.48 14.99 25.67
CA SER A 82 2.79 14.58 26.18
C SER A 82 2.91 13.06 26.35
N ASP A 83 1.77 12.38 26.54
CA ASP A 83 1.67 10.94 26.74
C ASP A 83 1.21 10.26 25.44
N PRO A 84 2.06 9.45 24.80
CA PRO A 84 1.70 8.75 23.55
C PRO A 84 0.51 7.82 23.69
N GLN A 85 0.29 7.22 24.86
CA GLN A 85 -0.82 6.30 25.09
C GLN A 85 -2.15 7.04 25.13
N GLU A 86 -2.19 8.22 25.77
CA GLU A 86 -3.38 9.07 25.76
C GLU A 86 -3.70 9.60 24.36
N ALA A 87 -2.68 9.97 23.58
CA ALA A 87 -2.85 10.37 22.18
C ALA A 87 -3.44 9.23 21.34
N ARG A 88 -2.90 8.00 21.46
CA ARG A 88 -3.41 6.82 20.76
C ARG A 88 -4.84 6.47 21.17
N PHE A 89 -5.14 6.49 22.49
CA PHE A 89 -6.50 6.28 22.95
C PHE A 89 -7.47 7.29 22.34
N THR A 90 -7.11 8.57 22.37
CA THR A 90 -7.93 9.62 21.78
C THR A 90 -8.12 9.45 20.28
N TYR A 91 -7.08 9.05 19.56
CA TYR A 91 -7.18 8.68 18.14
C TYR A 91 -8.22 7.59 17.91
N TYR A 92 -8.17 6.49 18.67
CA TYR A 92 -9.12 5.39 18.55
C TYR A 92 -10.54 5.80 18.94
N LEU A 93 -10.69 6.53 20.05
CA LEU A 93 -11.98 7.06 20.48
C LEU A 93 -12.64 7.90 19.38
N LEU A 94 -11.91 8.87 18.84
CA LEU A 94 -12.45 9.80 17.85
C LEU A 94 -12.82 9.11 16.54
N LYS A 95 -12.14 8.02 16.17
CA LYS A 95 -12.51 7.20 15.00
C LYS A 95 -13.86 6.50 15.13
N THR A 96 -14.39 6.32 16.34
CA THR A 96 -15.70 5.68 16.55
C THR A 96 -16.87 6.65 16.59
N LEU A 97 -16.62 7.97 16.50
CA LEU A 97 -17.66 8.98 16.69
C LEU A 97 -18.42 9.39 15.42
N GLY A 98 -18.04 8.87 14.26
CA GLY A 98 -18.74 9.14 13.00
C GLY A 98 -18.68 10.60 12.54
N PHE A 99 -17.60 11.29 12.79
CA PHE A 99 -17.43 12.70 12.37
C PHE A 99 -17.61 12.92 10.87
N GLU A 100 -17.36 11.93 10.04
CA GLU A 100 -17.58 11.96 8.60
C GLU A 100 -19.04 12.16 8.20
N LEU A 101 -19.98 11.80 9.10
CA LEU A 101 -21.42 11.98 8.92
C LEU A 101 -21.91 13.35 9.41
N MET A 102 -21.08 14.12 10.12
CA MET A 102 -21.42 15.42 10.74
C MET A 102 -21.16 16.61 9.81
N ASN A 103 -21.34 16.42 8.52
CA ASN A 103 -21.17 17.50 7.55
C ASN A 103 -22.35 18.49 7.64
N SER A 104 -22.10 19.72 8.14
CA SER A 104 -23.14 20.70 8.42
C SER A 104 -23.33 21.76 7.33
N ASP A 105 -22.44 21.85 6.33
CA ASP A 105 -22.46 22.92 5.35
C ASP A 105 -22.78 22.41 3.93
N SER A 106 -23.79 23.00 3.31
CA SER A 106 -24.21 22.65 1.95
C SER A 106 -23.28 23.17 0.83
N ALA A 107 -22.51 24.22 1.08
CA ALA A 107 -21.65 24.86 0.07
C ALA A 107 -20.16 24.44 0.17
N VAL A 108 -19.62 24.28 1.37
CA VAL A 108 -18.25 23.78 1.61
C VAL A 108 -18.30 22.81 2.80
N PRO A 109 -18.13 21.50 2.54
CA PRO A 109 -18.12 20.49 3.60
C PRO A 109 -17.17 20.87 4.74
N GLY A 110 -17.69 20.92 5.98
CA GLY A 110 -16.91 21.31 7.14
C GLY A 110 -17.38 20.66 8.43
N LEU A 111 -16.43 20.21 9.26
CA LEU A 111 -16.71 19.74 10.61
C LEU A 111 -16.87 20.96 11.54
N ASN A 112 -18.02 21.07 12.19
CA ASN A 112 -18.27 22.10 13.17
C ASN A 112 -17.63 21.68 14.50
N ARG A 113 -16.74 22.53 15.04
CA ARG A 113 -16.02 22.25 16.30
C ARG A 113 -16.97 22.14 17.50
N ASP A 114 -17.91 23.07 17.62
CA ASP A 114 -18.77 23.15 18.78
C ASP A 114 -19.80 22.01 18.79
N ALA A 115 -20.32 21.64 17.61
CA ALA A 115 -21.12 20.43 17.45
C ALA A 115 -20.35 19.15 17.79
N SER A 116 -19.06 19.07 17.44
CA SER A 116 -18.21 17.95 17.82
C SER A 116 -17.94 17.90 19.32
N HIS A 117 -17.74 19.06 19.94
CA HIS A 117 -17.41 19.17 21.37
C HIS A 117 -18.53 18.75 22.32
N VAL A 118 -19.80 18.81 21.91
CA VAL A 118 -20.93 18.38 22.76
C VAL A 118 -21.21 16.88 22.72
N ILE A 119 -20.54 16.13 21.85
CA ILE A 119 -20.71 14.69 21.76
C ILE A 119 -20.31 14.03 23.07
N LYS A 120 -21.20 13.20 23.60
CA LYS A 120 -20.94 12.41 24.81
C LYS A 120 -20.05 11.22 24.49
N ILE A 121 -19.09 10.98 25.36
CA ILE A 121 -18.13 9.87 25.26
C ILE A 121 -17.99 9.17 26.62
N PRO A 122 -17.66 7.89 26.66
CA PRO A 122 -17.35 7.20 27.91
C PRO A 122 -16.05 7.74 28.52
N LEU A 123 -16.07 7.96 29.83
CA LEU A 123 -14.91 8.38 30.60
C LEU A 123 -14.35 7.16 31.35
N TYR A 124 -13.25 6.63 30.85
CA TYR A 124 -12.49 5.57 31.49
C TYR A 124 -11.35 6.14 32.35
N ASP A 125 -10.93 5.38 33.36
CA ASP A 125 -9.69 5.69 34.07
C ASP A 125 -8.47 5.55 33.14
N LYS A 126 -7.36 6.14 33.56
CA LYS A 126 -6.13 6.17 32.75
C LYS A 126 -5.59 4.78 32.45
N THR A 127 -5.67 3.86 33.41
CA THR A 127 -5.17 2.48 33.24
C THR A 127 -5.93 1.76 32.14
N TYR A 128 -7.26 1.88 32.12
CA TYR A 128 -8.11 1.25 31.11
C TYR A 128 -7.87 1.87 29.72
N ARG A 129 -7.73 3.21 29.63
CA ARG A 129 -7.39 3.88 28.37
C ARG A 129 -6.05 3.42 27.81
N HIS A 130 -5.03 3.29 28.67
CA HIS A 130 -3.71 2.79 28.28
C HIS A 130 -3.77 1.32 27.82
N ALA A 131 -4.56 0.48 28.46
CA ALA A 131 -4.73 -0.91 28.07
C ALA A 131 -5.38 -1.04 26.67
N ILE A 132 -6.44 -0.28 26.38
CA ILE A 132 -7.03 -0.20 25.03
C ILE A 132 -6.01 0.29 24.01
N SER A 133 -5.31 1.37 24.34
CA SER A 133 -4.27 1.96 23.48
C SER A 133 -3.14 0.98 23.19
N HIS A 134 -2.74 0.17 24.16
CA HIS A 134 -1.71 -0.85 24.01
C HIS A 134 -2.15 -1.96 23.03
N ILE A 135 -3.36 -2.50 23.23
CA ILE A 135 -3.90 -3.57 22.37
C ILE A 135 -4.02 -3.11 20.92
N LEU A 136 -4.76 -2.03 20.68
CA LEU A 136 -5.01 -1.54 19.34
C LEU A 136 -3.72 -0.99 18.70
N GLY A 137 -2.87 -0.35 19.52
CA GLY A 137 -1.58 0.16 19.10
C GLY A 137 -0.62 -0.93 18.67
N ALA A 138 -0.57 -2.07 19.35
CA ALA A 138 0.26 -3.20 18.96
C ALA A 138 -0.13 -3.77 17.58
N LEU A 139 -1.43 -3.77 17.26
CA LEU A 139 -1.93 -4.18 15.94
C LEU A 139 -1.48 -3.17 14.85
N ASP A 140 -1.65 -1.88 15.10
CA ASP A 140 -1.21 -0.83 14.15
C ASP A 140 0.31 -0.81 13.98
N ASP A 141 1.07 -0.96 15.06
CA ASP A 141 2.55 -1.01 15.00
C ASP A 141 3.03 -2.22 14.19
N LYS A 142 2.35 -3.37 14.32
CA LYS A 142 2.68 -4.57 13.53
C LYS A 142 2.32 -4.39 12.06
N ILE A 143 1.19 -3.76 11.75
CA ILE A 143 0.81 -3.41 10.37
C ILE A 143 1.85 -2.49 9.74
N GLU A 144 2.29 -1.46 10.46
CA GLU A 144 3.31 -0.52 9.95
C GLU A 144 4.67 -1.21 9.79
N LEU A 145 5.07 -2.07 10.73
CA LEU A 145 6.29 -2.88 10.59
C LEU A 145 6.24 -3.77 9.36
N ASN A 146 5.12 -4.46 9.13
CA ASN A 146 4.95 -5.29 7.94
C ASN A 146 5.03 -4.47 6.64
N ARG A 147 4.45 -3.26 6.63
CA ARG A 147 4.54 -2.34 5.49
C ARG A 147 5.99 -1.95 5.18
N GLN A 148 6.76 -1.62 6.22
CA GLN A 148 8.19 -1.29 6.08
C GLN A 148 9.00 -2.50 5.62
N MET A 149 8.71 -3.69 6.15
CA MET A 149 9.33 -4.94 5.72
C MET A 149 9.03 -5.24 4.25
N CYS A 150 7.78 -5.13 3.80
CA CYS A 150 7.41 -5.32 2.39
C CYS A 150 8.22 -4.39 1.48
N LYS A 151 8.32 -3.10 1.85
CA LYS A 151 9.11 -2.14 1.09
C LYS A 151 10.60 -2.55 1.03
N THR A 152 11.19 -2.92 2.15
CA THR A 152 12.60 -3.34 2.21
C THR A 152 12.86 -4.60 1.38
N LEU A 153 11.95 -5.57 1.45
CA LEU A 153 12.04 -6.81 0.67
C LEU A 153 11.95 -6.52 -0.83
N GLU A 154 11.01 -5.67 -1.23
CA GLU A 154 10.83 -5.27 -2.63
C GLU A 154 12.03 -4.47 -3.13
N ASP A 155 12.49 -3.47 -2.40
CA ASP A 155 13.68 -2.66 -2.74
C ASP A 155 14.93 -3.56 -2.87
N THR A 156 15.09 -4.55 -1.99
CA THR A 156 16.20 -5.53 -2.03
C THR A 156 16.12 -6.41 -3.27
N ALA A 157 14.95 -6.99 -3.54
CA ALA A 157 14.74 -7.84 -4.71
C ALA A 157 14.94 -7.05 -6.02
N GLN A 158 14.44 -5.82 -6.07
CA GLN A 158 14.62 -4.92 -7.21
C GLN A 158 16.09 -4.54 -7.42
N ALA A 159 16.85 -4.30 -6.35
CA ALA A 159 18.26 -3.99 -6.45
C ALA A 159 19.07 -5.16 -7.02
N ILE A 160 18.77 -6.41 -6.58
CA ILE A 160 19.38 -7.61 -7.14
C ILE A 160 19.01 -7.76 -8.63
N PHE A 161 17.72 -7.62 -8.95
CA PHE A 161 17.24 -7.69 -10.32
C PHE A 161 17.95 -6.65 -11.21
N LYS A 162 18.01 -5.40 -10.77
CA LYS A 162 18.67 -4.32 -11.50
C LYS A 162 20.14 -4.61 -11.74
N SER A 163 20.88 -4.97 -10.68
CA SER A 163 22.31 -5.26 -10.77
C SER A 163 22.62 -6.44 -11.72
N TRP A 164 21.79 -7.50 -11.68
CA TRP A 164 22.08 -8.72 -12.45
C TRP A 164 21.57 -8.69 -13.88
N PHE A 165 20.40 -8.08 -14.14
CA PHE A 165 19.67 -8.22 -15.39
C PHE A 165 19.50 -6.90 -16.18
N ILE A 166 19.83 -5.77 -15.58
CA ILE A 166 19.77 -4.44 -16.22
C ILE A 166 21.17 -3.84 -16.35
N ASP A 167 21.87 -3.71 -15.21
CA ASP A 167 23.21 -3.07 -15.17
C ASP A 167 24.33 -4.07 -15.47
N PHE A 168 24.06 -5.40 -15.41
CA PHE A 168 25.00 -6.48 -15.66
C PHE A 168 26.28 -6.39 -14.82
N ASP A 169 26.21 -5.89 -13.59
CA ASP A 169 27.38 -5.69 -12.72
C ASP A 169 28.28 -6.93 -12.60
N PRO A 170 27.74 -8.17 -12.43
CA PRO A 170 28.59 -9.36 -12.36
C PRO A 170 29.36 -9.62 -13.65
N VAL A 171 28.74 -9.35 -14.82
CA VAL A 171 29.38 -9.55 -16.13
C VAL A 171 30.47 -8.52 -16.37
N HIS A 172 30.18 -7.24 -16.07
CA HIS A 172 31.17 -6.17 -16.17
C HIS A 172 32.37 -6.41 -15.25
N ALA A 173 32.14 -6.86 -14.01
CA ALA A 173 33.24 -7.19 -13.09
C ALA A 173 34.13 -8.31 -13.66
N LYS A 174 33.53 -9.39 -14.18
CA LYS A 174 34.26 -10.51 -14.77
C LYS A 174 35.00 -10.11 -16.05
N ALA A 175 34.39 -9.36 -16.94
CA ALA A 175 35.03 -8.83 -18.14
C ALA A 175 36.27 -7.96 -17.80
N ALA A 176 36.23 -7.28 -16.66
CA ALA A 176 37.38 -6.53 -16.14
C ALA A 176 38.38 -7.39 -15.35
N GLY A 177 38.25 -8.72 -15.35
CA GLY A 177 39.13 -9.64 -14.58
C GLY A 177 38.96 -9.55 -13.07
N LYS A 178 37.81 -9.03 -12.57
CA LYS A 178 37.54 -8.82 -11.14
C LYS A 178 36.42 -9.78 -10.65
N GLN A 179 36.50 -10.11 -9.36
CA GLN A 179 35.41 -10.80 -8.68
C GLN A 179 34.24 -9.83 -8.46
N PRO A 180 32.99 -10.19 -8.81
CA PRO A 180 31.81 -9.40 -8.48
C PRO A 180 31.71 -9.15 -6.99
N LYS A 181 31.56 -7.89 -6.60
CA LYS A 181 31.55 -7.46 -5.19
C LYS A 181 30.35 -8.04 -4.44
N GLY A 182 30.60 -8.64 -3.28
CA GLY A 182 29.52 -9.18 -2.43
C GLY A 182 28.85 -10.46 -2.95
N MET A 183 29.30 -11.02 -4.08
CA MET A 183 28.75 -12.23 -4.66
C MET A 183 29.59 -13.45 -4.30
N ASN A 184 28.92 -14.56 -3.96
CA ASN A 184 29.58 -15.84 -3.75
C ASN A 184 30.33 -16.26 -5.03
N PRO A 185 31.61 -16.71 -4.95
CA PRO A 185 32.39 -17.12 -6.12
C PRO A 185 31.70 -18.19 -6.99
N ALA A 186 30.99 -19.16 -6.40
CA ALA A 186 30.27 -20.19 -7.13
C ALA A 186 29.10 -19.60 -7.94
N ILE A 187 28.44 -18.57 -7.43
CA ILE A 187 27.38 -17.84 -8.15
C ILE A 187 28.00 -16.99 -9.26
N ALA A 188 29.07 -16.27 -8.96
CA ALA A 188 29.77 -15.43 -9.93
C ALA A 188 30.29 -16.26 -11.14
N ALA A 189 30.69 -17.50 -10.92
CA ALA A 189 31.15 -18.40 -11.97
C ALA A 189 30.09 -18.67 -13.03
N LEU A 190 28.81 -18.61 -12.70
CA LEU A 190 27.70 -18.86 -13.63
C LEU A 190 27.49 -17.72 -14.63
N PHE A 191 27.89 -16.50 -14.27
CA PHE A 191 27.73 -15.35 -15.16
C PHE A 191 28.75 -15.38 -16.30
N PRO A 192 28.42 -14.92 -17.50
CA PRO A 192 29.39 -14.74 -18.57
C PRO A 192 30.46 -13.70 -18.19
N ASP A 193 31.62 -13.78 -18.81
CA ASP A 193 32.74 -12.86 -18.64
C ASP A 193 32.89 -11.88 -19.80
N SER A 194 31.95 -11.88 -20.71
CA SER A 194 31.95 -11.06 -21.94
C SER A 194 30.54 -10.76 -22.39
N PHE A 195 30.43 -9.79 -23.30
CA PHE A 195 29.22 -9.41 -23.99
C PHE A 195 29.24 -10.00 -25.44
N ASP A 196 28.07 -9.96 -26.08
CA ASP A 196 27.96 -10.28 -27.51
C ASP A 196 28.71 -9.25 -28.40
N ASP A 197 28.73 -9.48 -29.70
CA ASP A 197 29.41 -8.60 -30.66
C ASP A 197 28.80 -7.19 -30.72
N SER A 198 27.55 -7.02 -30.32
CA SER A 198 26.89 -5.72 -30.17
C SER A 198 27.30 -4.96 -28.93
N HIS A 199 27.96 -5.62 -27.96
CA HIS A 199 28.31 -5.13 -26.62
C HIS A 199 27.09 -4.70 -25.78
N LEU A 200 25.90 -5.14 -26.11
CA LEU A 200 24.64 -4.75 -25.44
C LEU A 200 24.10 -5.83 -24.53
N ILE A 201 24.39 -7.10 -24.82
CA ILE A 201 23.82 -8.25 -24.12
C ILE A 201 24.94 -9.15 -23.63
N PRO A 202 24.87 -9.69 -22.39
CA PRO A 202 25.82 -10.69 -21.92
C PRO A 202 25.87 -11.91 -22.85
N LYS A 203 27.03 -12.43 -23.12
CA LYS A 203 27.24 -13.55 -24.05
C LYS A 203 26.39 -14.76 -23.63
N GLY A 204 25.62 -15.30 -24.61
CA GLY A 204 24.75 -16.46 -24.39
C GLY A 204 23.39 -16.12 -23.74
N TRP A 205 23.09 -14.84 -23.50
CA TRP A 205 21.75 -14.38 -23.16
C TRP A 205 21.00 -14.01 -24.43
N SER A 206 19.67 -13.89 -24.34
CA SER A 206 18.83 -13.56 -25.49
C SER A 206 17.97 -12.31 -25.22
N LEU A 207 17.56 -11.63 -26.28
CA LEU A 207 16.69 -10.47 -26.28
C LEU A 207 15.32 -10.85 -26.86
N ASP A 208 14.25 -10.53 -26.15
CA ASP A 208 12.89 -10.78 -26.63
C ASP A 208 11.93 -9.65 -26.21
N GLY A 209 10.64 -9.75 -26.54
CA GLY A 209 9.61 -8.85 -26.07
C GLY A 209 9.10 -9.23 -24.68
N LEU A 210 8.59 -8.26 -23.92
CA LEU A 210 7.99 -8.50 -22.60
C LEU A 210 6.82 -9.50 -22.67
N ASP A 211 6.09 -9.53 -23.77
CA ASP A 211 4.99 -10.46 -24.02
C ASP A 211 5.44 -11.94 -24.13
N SER A 212 6.72 -12.21 -24.36
CA SER A 212 7.28 -13.57 -24.36
C SER A 212 7.44 -14.14 -22.95
N LEU A 213 7.49 -13.29 -21.91
CA LEU A 213 7.69 -13.74 -20.53
C LEU A 213 6.45 -14.40 -19.91
N GLY A 214 5.28 -14.29 -20.54
CA GLY A 214 4.07 -14.89 -20.00
C GLY A 214 2.79 -14.47 -20.71
N THR A 215 1.67 -14.91 -20.15
CA THR A 215 0.34 -14.61 -20.66
C THR A 215 -0.21 -13.35 -20.00
N PHE A 216 -0.50 -12.33 -20.78
CA PHE A 216 -1.18 -11.10 -20.38
C PHE A 216 -2.68 -11.25 -20.67
N LEU A 217 -3.41 -11.87 -19.75
CA LEU A 217 -4.85 -12.10 -19.87
C LEU A 217 -5.63 -10.81 -19.60
N ASN A 218 -6.32 -10.30 -20.62
CA ASN A 218 -7.21 -9.14 -20.45
C ASN A 218 -8.48 -9.55 -19.71
N GLY A 219 -8.94 -8.72 -18.78
CA GLY A 219 -10.16 -8.99 -18.02
C GLY A 219 -11.45 -8.79 -18.81
N LEU A 220 -12.56 -8.89 -18.10
CA LEU A 220 -13.93 -8.86 -18.66
C LEU A 220 -14.58 -7.48 -18.53
N ALA A 221 -15.48 -7.17 -19.45
CA ALA A 221 -16.44 -6.06 -19.32
C ALA A 221 -17.49 -6.43 -18.26
N LEU A 222 -17.12 -6.26 -16.99
CA LEU A 222 -17.84 -6.80 -15.83
C LEU A 222 -19.26 -6.28 -15.69
N GLN A 223 -19.61 -5.16 -16.31
CA GLN A 223 -21.01 -4.67 -16.40
C GLN A 223 -21.94 -5.65 -17.14
N LYS A 224 -21.40 -6.59 -17.91
CA LYS A 224 -22.16 -7.65 -18.59
C LYS A 224 -22.43 -8.89 -17.71
N TYR A 225 -21.86 -8.90 -16.51
CA TYR A 225 -21.93 -10.01 -15.56
C TYR A 225 -22.53 -9.52 -14.23
N PRO A 226 -23.85 -9.19 -14.19
CA PRO A 226 -24.50 -8.72 -12.97
C PRO A 226 -24.43 -9.80 -11.89
N PRO A 227 -24.37 -9.42 -10.60
CA PRO A 227 -24.36 -10.37 -9.50
C PRO A 227 -25.71 -11.11 -9.41
N THR A 228 -25.68 -12.34 -8.94
CA THR A 228 -26.88 -13.05 -8.45
C THR A 228 -27.05 -12.77 -6.96
N GLU A 229 -28.24 -13.05 -6.39
CA GLU A 229 -28.52 -12.72 -4.99
C GLU A 229 -27.58 -13.43 -4.00
N ASP A 230 -27.19 -14.68 -4.29
CA ASP A 230 -26.46 -15.56 -3.37
C ASP A 230 -24.96 -15.64 -3.62
N GLU A 231 -24.50 -15.38 -4.85
CA GLU A 231 -23.09 -15.55 -5.22
C GLU A 231 -22.56 -14.37 -6.04
N TRP A 232 -21.56 -13.72 -5.51
CA TRP A 232 -20.91 -12.60 -6.18
C TRP A 232 -19.41 -12.55 -5.87
N LEU A 233 -18.67 -11.84 -6.71
CA LEU A 233 -17.28 -11.47 -6.52
C LEU A 233 -17.13 -9.95 -6.55
N PRO A 234 -16.17 -9.39 -5.81
CA PRO A 234 -15.82 -7.98 -5.97
C PRO A 234 -15.14 -7.77 -7.33
N ALA A 235 -15.53 -6.71 -8.04
CA ALA A 235 -14.89 -6.30 -9.30
C ALA A 235 -13.56 -5.63 -9.00
N ILE A 236 -12.47 -6.17 -9.50
CA ILE A 236 -11.14 -5.58 -9.36
C ILE A 236 -10.90 -4.65 -10.53
N LYS A 237 -10.99 -3.34 -10.27
CA LYS A 237 -10.73 -2.23 -11.19
C LYS A 237 -9.44 -1.50 -10.78
N ILE A 238 -9.07 -0.46 -11.53
CA ILE A 238 -7.87 0.37 -11.22
C ILE A 238 -7.94 0.97 -9.82
N ALA A 239 -9.14 1.33 -9.34
CA ALA A 239 -9.32 1.86 -7.99
C ALA A 239 -8.93 0.83 -6.91
N GLN A 240 -9.36 -0.42 -7.07
CA GLN A 240 -9.00 -1.52 -6.17
C GLN A 240 -7.51 -1.86 -6.25
N LEU A 241 -6.91 -1.75 -7.45
CA LEU A 241 -5.47 -1.95 -7.63
C LEU A 241 -4.66 -0.99 -6.76
N ARG A 242 -5.03 0.28 -6.76
CA ARG A 242 -4.35 1.35 -6.01
C ARG A 242 -4.47 1.21 -4.50
N THR A 243 -5.62 0.78 -4.03
CA THR A 243 -5.87 0.61 -2.59
C THR A 243 -5.51 -0.77 -2.09
N ASN A 244 -5.32 -1.72 -3.02
CA ASN A 244 -5.16 -3.15 -2.73
C ASN A 244 -6.29 -3.67 -1.82
N ASP A 245 -7.52 -3.19 -2.04
CA ASP A 245 -8.70 -3.40 -1.19
C ASP A 245 -9.97 -3.54 -2.04
N THR A 246 -10.86 -4.42 -1.63
CA THR A 246 -12.13 -4.71 -2.32
C THR A 246 -13.37 -4.29 -1.53
N ARG A 247 -13.24 -3.67 -0.36
CA ARG A 247 -14.40 -3.33 0.51
C ARG A 247 -15.46 -2.47 -0.18
N ASN A 248 -15.06 -1.58 -1.08
CA ASN A 248 -15.95 -0.69 -1.85
C ASN A 248 -16.02 -1.08 -3.34
N ALA A 249 -15.74 -2.34 -3.67
CA ALA A 249 -15.81 -2.82 -5.03
C ALA A 249 -17.26 -3.12 -5.43
N ASP A 250 -17.58 -2.87 -6.70
CA ASP A 250 -18.86 -3.30 -7.25
C ASP A 250 -18.97 -4.83 -7.18
N LYS A 251 -20.19 -5.32 -6.97
CA LYS A 251 -20.49 -6.74 -6.99
C LYS A 251 -20.76 -7.19 -8.42
N VAL A 252 -20.20 -8.33 -8.79
CA VAL A 252 -20.40 -8.97 -10.10
C VAL A 252 -20.62 -10.47 -9.93
N SER A 253 -21.13 -11.12 -10.96
CA SER A 253 -21.40 -12.56 -10.93
C SER A 253 -20.14 -13.36 -10.60
N SER A 254 -20.27 -14.40 -9.78
CA SER A 254 -19.24 -15.41 -9.56
C SER A 254 -19.14 -16.40 -10.71
N SER A 255 -20.16 -16.49 -11.57
CA SER A 255 -20.23 -17.38 -12.74
C SER A 255 -19.44 -16.84 -13.94
N ILE A 256 -18.13 -16.67 -13.76
CA ILE A 256 -17.16 -16.27 -14.78
C ILE A 256 -16.08 -17.36 -14.94
N GLY A 257 -15.37 -17.35 -16.07
CA GLY A 257 -14.25 -18.29 -16.29
C GLY A 257 -13.22 -18.21 -15.15
N LYS A 258 -12.70 -19.36 -14.74
CA LYS A 258 -11.74 -19.46 -13.62
C LYS A 258 -10.47 -18.64 -13.84
N GLU A 259 -10.08 -18.45 -15.09
CA GLU A 259 -8.93 -17.64 -15.50
C GLU A 259 -9.11 -16.16 -15.16
N TYR A 260 -10.35 -15.63 -15.13
CA TYR A 260 -10.68 -14.26 -14.78
C TYR A 260 -10.84 -14.03 -13.26
N ILE A 261 -10.75 -15.10 -12.48
CA ILE A 261 -10.75 -14.99 -11.03
C ILE A 261 -9.34 -14.62 -10.56
N VAL A 262 -9.25 -13.49 -9.90
CA VAL A 262 -8.03 -12.99 -9.26
C VAL A 262 -7.91 -13.58 -7.86
N LYS A 263 -6.68 -13.89 -7.45
CA LYS A 263 -6.32 -14.40 -6.12
C LYS A 263 -5.11 -13.65 -5.58
N ASP A 264 -4.91 -13.74 -4.27
CA ASP A 264 -3.71 -13.21 -3.62
C ASP A 264 -2.45 -13.83 -4.24
N GLY A 265 -1.44 -12.98 -4.45
CA GLY A 265 -0.21 -13.33 -5.13
C GLY A 265 -0.26 -13.28 -6.66
N ASP A 266 -1.39 -12.94 -7.29
CA ASP A 266 -1.44 -12.67 -8.74
C ASP A 266 -0.77 -11.34 -9.07
N ILE A 267 -0.08 -11.29 -10.23
CA ILE A 267 0.39 -10.02 -10.80
C ILE A 267 -0.76 -9.40 -11.57
N LEU A 268 -1.15 -8.19 -11.19
CA LEU A 268 -2.14 -7.39 -11.91
C LEU A 268 -1.48 -6.15 -12.49
N PHE A 269 -1.72 -5.91 -13.78
CA PHE A 269 -1.16 -4.78 -14.50
C PHE A 269 -2.27 -4.01 -15.23
N SER A 270 -2.45 -2.71 -14.92
CA SER A 270 -3.40 -1.87 -15.63
C SER A 270 -2.76 -1.31 -16.90
N TRP A 271 -3.45 -1.50 -18.03
CA TRP A 271 -2.98 -1.06 -19.35
C TRP A 271 -3.65 0.24 -19.83
N SER A 272 -4.58 0.80 -19.05
CA SER A 272 -5.29 2.05 -19.35
C SER A 272 -5.45 2.90 -18.10
N GLY A 273 -5.65 4.21 -18.28
CA GLY A 273 -5.76 5.17 -17.19
C GLY A 273 -4.45 5.32 -16.43
N SER A 274 -4.47 5.12 -15.13
CA SER A 274 -3.22 5.04 -14.35
C SER A 274 -2.61 3.66 -14.49
N LEU A 275 -1.45 3.62 -15.13
CA LEU A 275 -0.72 2.36 -15.31
C LEU A 275 -0.01 2.00 -14.01
N GLU A 276 -0.45 0.91 -13.41
CA GLU A 276 0.09 0.35 -12.18
C GLU A 276 0.32 -1.15 -12.37
N CYS A 277 1.39 -1.67 -11.80
CA CYS A 277 1.63 -3.10 -11.70
C CYS A 277 1.78 -3.46 -10.23
N VAL A 278 0.99 -4.41 -9.75
CA VAL A 278 0.97 -4.77 -8.33
C VAL A 278 0.99 -6.28 -8.14
N LEU A 279 1.59 -6.70 -7.05
CA LEU A 279 1.41 -8.04 -6.50
C LEU A 279 0.15 -7.99 -5.63
N TRP A 280 -0.93 -8.60 -6.13
CA TRP A 280 -2.22 -8.49 -5.51
C TRP A 280 -2.29 -9.23 -4.16
N SER A 281 -2.90 -8.60 -3.18
CA SER A 281 -3.21 -9.20 -1.88
C SER A 281 -4.58 -8.78 -1.33
N GLY A 282 -5.50 -8.33 -2.24
CA GLY A 282 -6.84 -7.83 -1.91
C GLY A 282 -7.92 -8.88 -1.77
N GLY A 283 -7.54 -10.17 -1.80
CA GLY A 283 -8.49 -11.28 -1.78
C GLY A 283 -9.01 -11.67 -3.16
N LYS A 284 -9.95 -12.62 -3.17
CA LYS A 284 -10.56 -13.14 -4.40
C LYS A 284 -11.48 -12.08 -5.04
N GLY A 285 -11.39 -11.94 -6.38
CA GLY A 285 -12.24 -11.02 -7.12
C GLY A 285 -12.28 -11.31 -8.61
N ALA A 286 -13.04 -10.52 -9.36
CA ALA A 286 -13.23 -10.64 -10.80
C ALA A 286 -12.36 -9.60 -11.55
N LEU A 287 -11.62 -10.04 -12.53
CA LEU A 287 -10.69 -9.23 -13.32
C LEU A 287 -11.44 -8.31 -14.29
N ASN A 288 -11.29 -6.98 -14.13
CA ASN A 288 -11.91 -5.99 -15.02
C ASN A 288 -11.13 -5.83 -16.34
N GLN A 289 -11.85 -5.46 -17.41
CA GLN A 289 -11.33 -5.29 -18.78
C GLN A 289 -10.13 -4.34 -18.93
N HIS A 290 -9.90 -3.44 -17.96
CA HIS A 290 -8.79 -2.47 -17.98
C HIS A 290 -7.52 -2.99 -17.32
N LEU A 291 -7.52 -4.24 -16.90
CA LEU A 291 -6.41 -4.92 -16.24
C LEU A 291 -5.98 -6.17 -17.02
N PHE A 292 -4.70 -6.44 -16.98
CA PHE A 292 -4.15 -7.76 -17.26
C PHE A 292 -3.93 -8.52 -15.95
N LYS A 293 -4.27 -9.81 -15.94
CA LYS A 293 -3.69 -10.78 -15.03
C LYS A 293 -2.50 -11.42 -15.75
N VAL A 294 -1.32 -11.33 -15.17
CA VAL A 294 -0.09 -11.81 -15.80
C VAL A 294 0.35 -13.10 -15.14
N THR A 295 0.51 -14.15 -15.95
CA THR A 295 0.94 -15.47 -15.49
C THR A 295 2.06 -15.98 -16.39
N SER A 296 2.97 -16.78 -15.84
CA SER A 296 4.03 -17.44 -16.59
C SER A 296 4.22 -18.86 -16.08
N THR A 297 4.52 -19.78 -16.99
CA THR A 297 4.94 -21.16 -16.71
C THR A 297 6.46 -21.32 -16.81
N ASP A 298 7.11 -20.47 -17.61
CA ASP A 298 8.50 -20.62 -18.00
C ASP A 298 9.44 -19.72 -17.19
N TYR A 299 8.89 -18.65 -16.62
CA TYR A 299 9.66 -17.66 -15.87
C TYR A 299 9.11 -17.45 -14.46
N PRO A 300 9.99 -17.21 -13.46
CA PRO A 300 9.59 -16.88 -12.09
C PRO A 300 8.73 -15.61 -12.07
N LYS A 301 7.75 -15.58 -11.16
CA LYS A 301 6.81 -14.47 -11.02
C LYS A 301 7.52 -13.12 -10.80
N TRP A 302 8.54 -13.09 -9.94
CA TRP A 302 9.32 -11.88 -9.67
C TRP A 302 10.04 -11.35 -10.93
N PHE A 303 10.49 -12.23 -11.82
CA PHE A 303 11.19 -11.85 -13.06
C PHE A 303 10.25 -11.09 -14.00
N VAL A 304 9.05 -11.63 -14.21
CA VAL A 304 8.00 -10.98 -15.02
C VAL A 304 7.58 -9.63 -14.37
N TYR A 305 7.38 -9.62 -13.05
CA TYR A 305 6.98 -8.44 -12.30
C TYR A 305 8.00 -7.30 -12.43
N PHE A 306 9.28 -7.56 -12.22
CA PHE A 306 10.31 -6.53 -12.31
C PHE A 306 10.57 -6.05 -13.75
N TRP A 307 10.43 -6.91 -14.76
CA TRP A 307 10.49 -6.46 -16.13
C TRP A 307 9.32 -5.53 -16.49
N ILE A 308 8.10 -5.81 -16.01
CA ILE A 308 6.97 -4.88 -16.17
C ILE A 308 7.31 -3.54 -15.49
N HIS A 309 7.82 -3.58 -14.26
CA HIS A 309 8.21 -2.38 -13.51
C HIS A 309 9.33 -1.58 -14.18
N HIS A 310 10.28 -2.25 -14.82
CA HIS A 310 11.35 -1.60 -15.59
C HIS A 310 10.78 -0.78 -16.76
N HIS A 311 9.81 -1.30 -17.47
CA HIS A 311 9.17 -0.62 -18.60
C HIS A 311 8.00 0.31 -18.21
N LEU A 312 7.54 0.24 -16.98
CA LEU A 312 6.37 1.01 -16.53
C LEU A 312 6.49 2.54 -16.73
N PRO A 313 7.65 3.19 -16.52
CA PRO A 313 7.83 4.62 -16.83
C PRO A 313 7.62 4.94 -18.31
N GLU A 314 8.14 4.10 -19.22
CA GLU A 314 7.95 4.25 -20.66
C GLU A 314 6.48 4.06 -21.04
N PHE A 315 5.82 3.02 -20.53
CA PHE A 315 4.39 2.79 -20.73
C PHE A 315 3.53 3.96 -20.26
N ARG A 316 3.86 4.56 -19.11
CA ARG A 316 3.20 5.78 -18.63
C ARG A 316 3.39 6.96 -19.56
N HIS A 317 4.59 7.12 -20.12
CA HIS A 317 4.89 8.16 -21.11
C HIS A 317 4.06 7.97 -22.40
N ILE A 318 4.01 6.74 -22.93
CA ILE A 318 3.19 6.38 -24.12
C ILE A 318 1.71 6.67 -23.86
N ALA A 319 1.19 6.29 -22.69
CA ALA A 319 -0.20 6.54 -22.31
C ALA A 319 -0.50 8.05 -22.19
N ALA A 320 0.40 8.83 -21.62
CA ALA A 320 0.27 10.28 -21.47
C ALA A 320 0.24 11.00 -22.85
N GLY A 321 0.98 10.52 -23.83
CA GLY A 321 0.98 11.08 -25.19
C GLY A 321 -0.34 10.91 -25.96
N LYS A 322 -1.27 10.07 -25.50
CA LYS A 322 -2.60 9.83 -26.09
C LYS A 322 -3.73 10.57 -25.36
N ALA A 323 -3.48 11.73 -24.81
CA ALA A 323 -4.29 12.45 -23.83
C ALA A 323 -5.66 12.99 -24.28
N THR A 324 -6.12 12.77 -25.51
CA THR A 324 -7.49 13.11 -25.95
C THR A 324 -8.56 12.11 -25.50
N THR A 325 -8.14 10.94 -25.01
CA THR A 325 -8.97 9.89 -24.45
C THR A 325 -8.26 9.32 -23.22
N MET A 326 -8.88 8.38 -22.51
CA MET A 326 -8.20 7.66 -21.42
C MET A 326 -6.89 7.04 -21.97
N GLY A 327 -5.73 7.57 -21.53
CA GLY A 327 -4.42 7.11 -21.97
C GLY A 327 -4.28 5.59 -21.80
N HIS A 328 -3.70 4.91 -22.77
CA HIS A 328 -3.57 3.46 -22.74
C HIS A 328 -2.37 2.97 -23.57
N ILE A 329 -1.87 1.78 -23.24
CA ILE A 329 -0.94 1.03 -24.08
C ILE A 329 -1.70 0.00 -24.93
N GLN A 330 -1.06 -0.46 -25.99
CA GLN A 330 -1.56 -1.51 -26.89
C GLN A 330 -0.65 -2.74 -26.78
N ARG A 331 -1.13 -3.92 -27.21
CA ARG A 331 -0.36 -5.17 -27.10
C ARG A 331 1.00 -5.13 -27.76
N HIS A 332 1.14 -4.42 -28.91
CA HIS A 332 2.43 -4.30 -29.57
C HIS A 332 3.48 -3.59 -28.70
N HIS A 333 3.10 -2.66 -27.81
CA HIS A 333 4.04 -2.03 -26.87
C HIS A 333 4.66 -3.05 -25.90
N LEU A 334 3.94 -4.13 -25.56
CA LEU A 334 4.53 -5.22 -24.75
C LEU A 334 5.60 -5.98 -25.56
N LYS A 335 5.41 -6.16 -26.87
CA LYS A 335 6.39 -6.79 -27.76
C LYS A 335 7.59 -5.89 -28.02
N ASP A 336 7.37 -4.59 -28.11
CA ASP A 336 8.42 -3.60 -28.36
C ASP A 336 9.30 -3.38 -27.11
N ALA A 337 8.74 -3.55 -25.92
CA ALA A 337 9.44 -3.50 -24.64
C ALA A 337 10.40 -4.68 -24.52
N LYS A 338 11.69 -4.42 -24.72
CA LYS A 338 12.70 -5.50 -24.78
C LYS A 338 13.14 -5.96 -23.41
N VAL A 339 13.22 -7.25 -23.24
CA VAL A 339 13.66 -7.94 -22.03
C VAL A 339 14.87 -8.82 -22.35
N ILE A 340 15.79 -8.92 -21.41
CA ILE A 340 16.98 -9.73 -21.54
C ILE A 340 16.79 -11.00 -20.72
N ILE A 341 16.92 -12.14 -21.39
CA ILE A 341 16.67 -13.46 -20.81
C ILE A 341 18.01 -14.13 -20.53
N PRO A 342 18.35 -14.38 -19.26
CA PRO A 342 19.58 -15.04 -18.88
C PRO A 342 19.53 -16.55 -19.16
N SER A 343 20.65 -17.25 -18.98
CA SER A 343 20.67 -18.70 -18.96
C SER A 343 19.82 -19.26 -17.81
N SER A 344 19.28 -20.47 -17.99
CA SER A 344 18.42 -21.13 -16.98
C SER A 344 19.11 -21.27 -15.61
N ASN A 345 20.41 -21.57 -15.58
CA ASN A 345 21.17 -21.71 -14.34
C ASN A 345 21.21 -20.42 -13.52
N ILE A 346 21.36 -19.26 -14.17
CA ILE A 346 21.36 -17.95 -13.51
C ILE A 346 19.96 -17.65 -13.00
N LEU A 347 18.93 -17.93 -13.80
CA LEU A 347 17.55 -17.72 -13.41
C LEU A 347 17.16 -18.59 -12.19
N GLU A 348 17.60 -19.86 -12.15
CA GLU A 348 17.38 -20.74 -11.01
C GLU A 348 18.06 -20.24 -9.72
N ILE A 349 19.29 -19.78 -9.80
CA ILE A 349 20.00 -19.23 -8.63
C ILE A 349 19.34 -17.92 -8.18
N ALA A 350 19.00 -17.04 -9.10
CA ALA A 350 18.27 -15.82 -8.79
C ALA A 350 16.91 -16.15 -8.13
N ASN A 351 16.21 -17.18 -8.62
CA ASN A 351 14.95 -17.62 -8.05
C ASN A 351 15.09 -18.07 -6.59
N ARG A 352 16.14 -18.83 -6.26
CA ARG A 352 16.41 -19.23 -4.86
C ARG A 352 16.65 -18.05 -3.92
N ILE A 353 17.08 -16.91 -4.44
CA ILE A 353 17.37 -15.70 -3.65
C ILE A 353 16.14 -14.77 -3.60
N ILE A 354 15.52 -14.52 -4.75
CA ILE A 354 14.48 -13.48 -4.89
C ILE A 354 13.09 -14.00 -4.56
N ASP A 355 12.75 -15.25 -4.92
CA ASP A 355 11.41 -15.80 -4.70
C ASP A 355 10.99 -15.80 -3.22
N PRO A 356 11.86 -16.18 -2.25
CA PRO A 356 11.51 -16.07 -0.84
C PRO A 356 11.24 -14.64 -0.38
N LEU A 357 11.91 -13.64 -0.94
CA LEU A 357 11.63 -12.23 -0.65
C LEU A 357 10.24 -11.85 -1.16
N PHE A 358 9.93 -12.28 -2.38
CA PHE A 358 8.67 -12.00 -3.06
C PHE A 358 7.48 -12.67 -2.38
N GLU A 359 7.62 -13.93 -1.97
CA GLU A 359 6.60 -14.64 -1.19
C GLU A 359 6.35 -13.97 0.18
N ASN A 360 7.40 -13.52 0.86
CA ASN A 360 7.26 -12.80 2.13
C ASN A 360 6.50 -11.48 1.97
N ILE A 361 6.62 -10.77 0.85
CA ILE A 361 5.81 -9.57 0.58
C ILE A 361 4.31 -9.91 0.61
N VAL A 362 3.90 -11.00 -0.04
CA VAL A 362 2.50 -11.44 -0.04
C VAL A 362 2.04 -11.81 1.37
N ILE A 363 2.83 -12.63 2.08
CA ILE A 363 2.51 -13.09 3.44
C ILE A 363 2.33 -11.90 4.38
N ARG A 364 3.27 -10.93 4.38
CA ARG A 364 3.20 -9.73 5.23
C ARG A 364 2.04 -8.81 4.87
N SER A 365 1.71 -8.71 3.58
CA SER A 365 0.56 -7.94 3.12
C SER A 365 -0.76 -8.56 3.61
N LEU A 366 -0.90 -9.88 3.55
CA LEU A 366 -2.06 -10.61 4.05
C LEU A 366 -2.17 -10.53 5.58
N GLU A 367 -1.06 -10.69 6.29
CA GLU A 367 -1.00 -10.51 7.75
C GLU A 367 -1.49 -9.12 8.14
N SER A 368 -1.02 -8.07 7.45
CA SER A 368 -1.46 -6.68 7.71
C SER A 368 -2.96 -6.50 7.53
N LYS A 369 -3.57 -7.15 6.54
CA LYS A 369 -5.03 -7.10 6.34
C LYS A 369 -5.80 -7.80 7.44
N GLN A 370 -5.35 -8.97 7.86
CA GLN A 370 -5.96 -9.69 8.97
C GLN A 370 -5.88 -8.88 10.27
N LEU A 371 -4.71 -8.29 10.57
CA LEU A 371 -4.52 -7.42 11.73
C LEU A 371 -5.42 -6.18 11.66
N GLY A 372 -5.55 -5.56 10.49
CA GLY A 372 -6.46 -4.43 10.26
C GLY A 372 -7.92 -4.82 10.50
N TYR A 373 -8.35 -5.98 10.00
CA TYR A 373 -9.70 -6.50 10.24
C TYR A 373 -9.95 -6.76 11.74
N ILE A 374 -9.02 -7.41 12.43
CA ILE A 374 -9.11 -7.67 13.89
C ILE A 374 -9.20 -6.34 14.66
N ARG A 375 -8.33 -5.37 14.34
CA ARG A 375 -8.37 -4.03 14.95
C ARG A 375 -9.72 -3.36 14.75
N ASP A 376 -10.23 -3.34 13.53
CA ASP A 376 -11.49 -2.67 13.18
C ASP A 376 -12.71 -3.34 13.83
N LEU A 377 -12.63 -4.66 14.07
CA LEU A 377 -13.65 -5.41 14.82
C LEU A 377 -13.59 -5.12 16.33
N LEU A 378 -12.39 -5.07 16.92
CA LEU A 378 -12.18 -4.85 18.36
C LEU A 378 -12.42 -3.39 18.77
N LEU A 379 -12.11 -2.43 17.89
CA LEU A 379 -12.15 -1.01 18.18
C LEU A 379 -13.50 -0.53 18.77
N PRO A 380 -14.66 -0.70 18.12
CA PRO A 380 -15.91 -0.23 18.68
C PRO A 380 -16.31 -0.94 19.97
N GLN A 381 -15.94 -2.21 20.12
CA GLN A 381 -16.27 -3.02 21.28
C GLN A 381 -15.46 -2.63 22.52
N LEU A 382 -14.17 -2.33 22.35
CA LEU A 382 -13.29 -1.84 23.42
C LEU A 382 -13.65 -0.42 23.83
N ILE A 383 -13.94 0.46 22.87
CA ILE A 383 -14.34 1.85 23.14
C ILE A 383 -15.70 1.94 23.81
N SER A 384 -16.65 1.08 23.47
CA SER A 384 -17.96 1.05 24.16
C SER A 384 -17.93 0.31 25.52
N GLY A 385 -16.87 -0.47 25.79
CA GLY A 385 -16.77 -1.33 26.96
C GLY A 385 -17.61 -2.60 26.89
N SER A 386 -18.16 -2.93 25.73
CA SER A 386 -18.89 -4.20 25.51
C SER A 386 -17.96 -5.41 25.49
N LEU A 387 -16.68 -5.21 25.19
CA LEU A 387 -15.62 -6.22 25.32
C LEU A 387 -14.61 -5.75 26.37
N ARG A 388 -14.25 -6.63 27.30
CA ARG A 388 -13.21 -6.35 28.28
C ARG A 388 -11.82 -6.46 27.65
N VAL A 389 -10.88 -5.68 28.15
CA VAL A 389 -9.46 -5.71 27.70
C VAL A 389 -8.86 -7.11 27.81
N SER A 390 -9.07 -7.83 28.91
CA SER A 390 -8.59 -9.21 29.10
C SER A 390 -9.12 -10.20 28.06
N ASP A 391 -10.37 -10.00 27.62
CA ASP A 391 -10.98 -10.88 26.63
C ASP A 391 -10.43 -10.59 25.23
N ALA A 392 -10.17 -9.32 24.92
CA ALA A 392 -9.51 -8.90 23.69
C ALA A 392 -8.08 -9.48 23.59
N GLU A 393 -7.30 -9.44 24.66
CA GLU A 393 -5.96 -10.07 24.72
C GLU A 393 -6.03 -11.57 24.42
N ASN A 394 -7.01 -12.27 24.98
CA ASN A 394 -7.21 -13.70 24.72
C ASN A 394 -7.57 -13.99 23.26
N ILE A 395 -8.37 -13.12 22.60
CA ILE A 395 -8.70 -13.24 21.18
C ILE A 395 -7.44 -13.10 20.34
N ILE A 396 -6.64 -12.06 20.57
CA ILE A 396 -5.39 -11.80 19.83
C ILE A 396 -4.40 -12.97 19.99
N ASN A 397 -4.24 -13.50 21.20
CA ASN A 397 -3.32 -14.61 21.47
C ASN A 397 -3.75 -15.92 20.77
N ARG A 398 -5.03 -16.11 20.48
CA ARG A 398 -5.53 -17.26 19.70
C ARG A 398 -5.35 -17.09 18.19
N CYS A 399 -5.13 -15.87 17.71
CA CYS A 399 -4.91 -15.55 16.29
C CYS A 399 -3.41 -15.51 15.91
N ARG A 400 -2.51 -15.68 16.89
CA ARG A 400 -1.06 -15.82 16.69
C ARG A 400 -0.68 -17.26 16.45
#